data_e0fb0c8d198891b1bb45e411f2bda2bf
#
_entry.id   e0fb0c8d198891b1bb45e411f2bda2bf
#
_cell.length_a   1.000
_cell.length_b   1.000
_cell.length_c   1.000
_cell.angle_alpha   90.00
_cell.angle_beta   90.00
_cell.angle_gamma   90.00
#
_symmetry.space_group_name_H-M   'P 1'
#
loop_
_entity.id
_entity.type
_entity.pdbx_description
1 polymer ?
#
loop_
_entity_poly.entity_id
_entity_poly.type
_entity_poly.pdbx_seq_one_letter_code
_entity_poly.pdbx_strand_id
1 'polypeptide(L)'
;MLKRKRTGFAPLTLAILMLLSNIAVFPQKTSPVAPNRQLVEATVREAFEKFKSDTSGKNADYIPFLAQVDSTMFGVAVVTTDNQAFSLGETKYAFSIQSISKVYTLALAMNELGAQRVFESVGSEPTGRAFNSPVAVVDMPTHTANPLVNAGAIATTSLVSGTNADDKWNKILDFYGKAAGEKLTLIDEVYKSEAATNDGNKALSMLLKKYDRIYSDPFTSVDIYTKQCSVGVNVVQLARMGATLANNGKNPTTGEQVIKPENIPYILSSMMMAGLYDGSGGWAWKVGLPAKSGVGGGIVAVVPGKGAIAVFSPRLDDAGNSVKAQRVIEYVAQKLNYNLFSPGSVGLKP
;
A
#
# COMPACT_ATOMS: atom_id res chain seq x y z
N MET A 1 45.17 5.15 -90.50
CA MET A 1 44.49 6.31 -89.94
C MET A 1 43.90 5.94 -88.57
N LEU A 2 44.65 6.21 -87.50
CA LEU A 2 44.22 5.88 -86.12
C LEU A 2 43.94 7.20 -85.41
N LYS A 3 42.66 7.36 -85.00
CA LYS A 3 42.21 8.49 -84.15
C LYS A 3 42.45 8.16 -82.66
N ARG A 4 43.34 8.94 -82.01
CA ARG A 4 43.56 8.94 -80.54
C ARG A 4 42.35 9.56 -79.85
N LYS A 5 41.74 8.78 -78.89
CA LYS A 5 40.77 9.31 -77.90
C LYS A 5 41.57 9.82 -76.69
N ARG A 6 41.32 11.08 -76.31
CA ARG A 6 41.83 11.70 -75.10
C ARG A 6 40.89 11.28 -73.92
N THR A 7 41.45 10.68 -72.89
CA THR A 7 40.81 10.42 -71.62
C THR A 7 41.03 11.63 -70.71
N GLY A 8 39.88 12.27 -70.32
CA GLY A 8 39.92 13.35 -69.35
C GLY A 8 39.80 12.77 -67.93
N PHE A 9 40.73 13.18 -67.08
CA PHE A 9 40.64 12.91 -65.62
C PHE A 9 39.71 13.96 -65.00
N ALA A 10 38.66 13.50 -64.27
CA ALA A 10 37.85 14.34 -63.40
C ALA A 10 38.42 14.28 -61.96
N PRO A 11 38.48 15.41 -61.23
CA PRO A 11 38.96 15.39 -59.86
C PRO A 11 37.90 14.81 -58.91
N LEU A 12 38.31 13.85 -58.07
CA LEU A 12 37.55 13.22 -57.04
C LEU A 12 37.46 14.19 -55.86
N THR A 13 36.29 14.84 -55.66
CA THR A 13 36.03 15.71 -54.52
C THR A 13 35.64 14.82 -53.34
N LEU A 14 36.52 14.70 -52.34
CA LEU A 14 36.30 13.96 -51.10
C LEU A 14 35.37 14.76 -50.19
N ALA A 15 34.08 14.41 -50.13
CA ALA A 15 33.14 14.98 -49.19
C ALA A 15 33.30 14.29 -47.84
N ILE A 16 33.91 14.98 -46.86
CA ILE A 16 33.98 14.56 -45.48
C ILE A 16 32.60 14.81 -44.84
N LEU A 17 31.82 13.74 -44.66
CA LEU A 17 30.55 13.76 -43.94
C LEU A 17 30.86 13.77 -42.42
N MET A 18 30.81 14.95 -41.78
CA MET A 18 30.85 15.04 -40.32
C MET A 18 29.53 14.48 -39.77
N LEU A 19 29.56 13.26 -39.24
CA LEU A 19 28.54 12.72 -38.39
C LEU A 19 28.56 13.46 -37.03
N LEU A 20 27.72 14.47 -36.90
CA LEU A 20 27.39 15.04 -35.59
C LEU A 20 26.55 13.98 -34.83
N SER A 21 27.22 13.16 -34.00
CA SER A 21 26.54 12.33 -33.03
C SER A 21 25.86 13.23 -32.01
N ASN A 22 24.56 13.41 -32.13
CA ASN A 22 23.73 13.97 -31.09
C ASN A 22 23.76 13.01 -29.89
N ILE A 23 24.69 13.24 -28.96
CA ILE A 23 24.65 12.61 -27.65
C ILE A 23 23.43 13.22 -26.94
N ALA A 24 22.32 12.50 -26.94
CA ALA A 24 21.17 12.82 -26.09
C ALA A 24 21.66 12.74 -24.65
N VAL A 25 21.95 13.88 -24.04
CA VAL A 25 22.17 13.99 -22.60
C VAL A 25 20.84 13.75 -21.93
N PHE A 26 20.58 12.50 -21.56
CA PHE A 26 19.46 12.19 -20.66
C PHE A 26 19.71 12.92 -19.35
N PRO A 27 18.75 13.71 -18.84
CA PRO A 27 18.91 14.37 -17.56
C PRO A 27 19.18 13.29 -16.50
N GLN A 28 20.32 13.40 -15.80
CA GLN A 28 20.62 12.55 -14.65
C GLN A 28 19.41 12.62 -13.71
N LYS A 29 18.84 11.46 -13.37
CA LYS A 29 17.84 11.36 -12.31
C LYS A 29 18.48 11.93 -11.04
N THR A 30 18.10 13.16 -10.68
CA THR A 30 18.46 13.70 -9.37
C THR A 30 17.84 12.78 -8.34
N SER A 31 18.67 12.17 -7.49
CA SER A 31 18.19 11.40 -6.35
C SER A 31 17.20 12.26 -5.56
N PRO A 32 16.05 11.72 -5.12
CA PRO A 32 15.12 12.47 -4.29
C PRO A 32 15.88 13.05 -3.10
N VAL A 33 15.77 14.35 -2.91
CA VAL A 33 16.37 15.00 -1.73
C VAL A 33 15.68 14.43 -0.51
N ALA A 34 16.45 13.80 0.37
CA ALA A 34 15.94 13.28 1.64
C ALA A 34 15.23 14.41 2.41
N PRO A 35 14.07 14.15 3.03
CA PRO A 35 13.37 15.19 3.76
C PRO A 35 14.25 15.74 4.88
N ASN A 36 14.18 17.06 5.11
CA ASN A 36 14.91 17.70 6.19
C ASN A 36 14.49 17.08 7.55
N ARG A 37 15.40 16.37 8.19
CA ARG A 37 15.17 15.63 9.43
C ARG A 37 14.49 16.48 10.52
N GLN A 38 15.00 17.68 10.76
CA GLN A 38 14.47 18.58 11.80
C GLN A 38 13.02 18.99 11.49
N LEU A 39 12.71 19.24 10.20
CA LEU A 39 11.36 19.60 9.76
C LEU A 39 10.39 18.42 9.95
N VAL A 40 10.80 17.19 9.62
CA VAL A 40 9.96 16.00 9.82
C VAL A 40 9.68 15.79 11.29
N GLU A 41 10.72 15.85 12.16
CA GLU A 41 10.58 15.67 13.60
C GLU A 41 9.67 16.74 14.22
N ALA A 42 9.87 18.01 13.88
CA ALA A 42 9.02 19.11 14.33
C ALA A 42 7.57 18.92 13.89
N THR A 43 7.35 18.53 12.63
CA THR A 43 6.01 18.33 12.08
C THR A 43 5.28 17.16 12.76
N VAL A 44 5.97 16.05 13.04
CA VAL A 44 5.39 14.91 13.78
C VAL A 44 4.99 15.35 15.20
N ARG A 45 5.82 16.10 15.87
CA ARG A 45 5.53 16.65 17.21
C ARG A 45 4.34 17.62 17.20
N GLU A 46 4.32 18.57 16.27
CA GLU A 46 3.19 19.49 16.09
C GLU A 46 1.88 18.74 15.83
N ALA A 47 1.90 17.75 14.92
CA ALA A 47 0.73 16.96 14.62
C ALA A 47 0.21 16.18 15.84
N PHE A 48 1.13 15.55 16.59
CA PHE A 48 0.78 14.82 17.80
C PHE A 48 0.12 15.73 18.83
N GLU A 49 0.74 16.86 19.16
CA GLU A 49 0.22 17.82 20.15
C GLU A 49 -1.14 18.40 19.70
N LYS A 50 -1.29 18.72 18.42
CA LYS A 50 -2.52 19.31 17.87
C LYS A 50 -3.71 18.37 17.98
N PHE A 51 -3.53 17.08 17.79
CA PHE A 51 -4.65 16.13 17.68
C PHE A 51 -4.78 15.16 18.86
N LYS A 52 -3.87 15.18 19.87
CA LYS A 52 -3.91 14.24 21.00
C LYS A 52 -5.25 14.24 21.76
N SER A 53 -5.91 15.38 21.85
CA SER A 53 -7.21 15.54 22.55
C SER A 53 -8.43 15.30 21.68
N ASP A 54 -8.25 14.94 20.39
CA ASP A 54 -9.37 14.65 19.49
C ASP A 54 -10.04 13.32 19.89
N THR A 55 -11.31 13.39 20.24
CA THR A 55 -12.13 12.24 20.65
C THR A 55 -13.23 11.89 19.64
N SER A 56 -13.16 12.42 18.43
CA SER A 56 -14.15 12.17 17.36
C SER A 56 -14.14 10.70 16.93
N GLY A 57 -15.31 10.18 16.54
CA GLY A 57 -15.50 8.82 16.10
C GLY A 57 -15.76 7.83 17.23
N LYS A 58 -15.88 6.54 16.90
CA LYS A 58 -16.09 5.43 17.84
C LYS A 58 -15.27 4.20 17.42
N ASN A 59 -14.96 3.31 18.37
CA ASN A 59 -14.27 2.05 18.06
C ASN A 59 -15.13 1.16 17.16
N ALA A 60 -14.50 0.21 16.44
CA ALA A 60 -15.21 -0.82 15.70
C ALA A 60 -15.99 -1.71 16.69
N ASP A 61 -17.30 -1.53 16.77
CA ASP A 61 -18.18 -2.22 17.75
C ASP A 61 -18.65 -3.61 17.29
N TYR A 62 -18.52 -3.93 16.01
CA TYR A 62 -18.90 -5.22 15.42
C TYR A 62 -17.81 -6.32 15.56
N ILE A 63 -16.63 -6.00 16.06
CA ILE A 63 -15.59 -6.95 16.47
C ILE A 63 -15.42 -6.78 17.99
N PRO A 64 -15.90 -7.72 18.84
CA PRO A 64 -15.96 -7.53 20.28
C PRO A 64 -14.65 -7.15 20.95
N PHE A 65 -13.52 -7.68 20.48
CA PHE A 65 -12.21 -7.30 20.98
C PHE A 65 -11.88 -5.84 20.69
N LEU A 66 -12.13 -5.37 19.46
CA LEU A 66 -11.80 -3.99 19.06
C LEU A 66 -12.70 -2.96 19.77
N ALA A 67 -13.92 -3.34 20.10
CA ALA A 67 -14.83 -2.48 20.87
C ALA A 67 -14.27 -2.11 22.26
N GLN A 68 -13.43 -2.97 22.84
CA GLN A 68 -12.88 -2.83 24.20
C GLN A 68 -11.49 -2.15 24.23
N VAL A 69 -10.87 -1.91 23.08
CA VAL A 69 -9.58 -1.22 23.02
C VAL A 69 -9.70 0.19 23.59
N ASP A 70 -8.74 0.60 24.42
CA ASP A 70 -8.72 1.95 24.98
C ASP A 70 -8.76 3.01 23.87
N SER A 71 -9.87 3.69 23.77
CA SER A 71 -10.17 4.66 22.72
C SER A 71 -9.31 5.94 22.79
N THR A 72 -8.54 6.13 23.86
CA THR A 72 -7.62 7.27 24.06
C THR A 72 -6.25 7.04 23.44
N MET A 73 -5.90 5.78 23.12
CA MET A 73 -4.63 5.43 22.52
C MET A 73 -4.36 6.22 21.24
N PHE A 74 -3.12 6.67 21.09
CA PHE A 74 -2.69 7.43 19.94
C PHE A 74 -1.19 7.32 19.73
N GLY A 75 -0.78 6.88 18.54
CA GLY A 75 0.61 6.79 18.13
C GLY A 75 0.79 7.29 16.70
N VAL A 76 1.91 7.98 16.44
CA VAL A 76 2.32 8.50 15.14
C VAL A 76 3.73 8.05 14.84
N ALA A 77 4.00 7.64 13.60
CA ALA A 77 5.36 7.39 13.12
C ALA A 77 5.53 7.83 11.67
N VAL A 78 6.71 8.35 11.36
CA VAL A 78 7.20 8.56 10.00
C VAL A 78 8.49 7.79 9.85
N VAL A 79 8.59 6.96 8.81
CA VAL A 79 9.83 6.25 8.44
C VAL A 79 10.21 6.65 7.01
N THR A 80 11.46 7.09 6.84
CA THR A 80 11.97 7.52 5.54
C THR A 80 12.65 6.38 4.78
N THR A 81 12.86 6.54 3.46
CA THR A 81 13.54 5.55 2.63
C THR A 81 15.03 5.39 2.97
N ASP A 82 15.63 6.35 3.67
CA ASP A 82 16.98 6.30 4.24
C ASP A 82 17.00 5.80 5.70
N ASN A 83 15.91 5.13 6.14
CA ASN A 83 15.79 4.48 7.45
C ASN A 83 15.80 5.42 8.66
N GLN A 84 15.41 6.68 8.52
CA GLN A 84 15.17 7.53 9.69
C GLN A 84 13.74 7.29 10.21
N ALA A 85 13.59 7.17 11.52
CA ALA A 85 12.30 6.96 12.18
C ALA A 85 12.02 8.09 13.17
N PHE A 86 10.83 8.69 13.09
CA PHE A 86 10.31 9.72 13.96
C PHE A 86 8.98 9.25 14.51
N SER A 87 8.84 9.15 15.82
CA SER A 87 7.60 8.60 16.40
C SER A 87 7.29 9.19 17.76
N LEU A 88 5.98 9.29 18.07
CA LEU A 88 5.45 9.80 19.35
C LEU A 88 4.20 9.03 19.77
N GLY A 89 3.91 9.04 21.05
CA GLY A 89 2.76 8.39 21.66
C GLY A 89 2.92 6.89 21.81
N GLU A 90 1.88 6.11 21.53
CA GLU A 90 1.81 4.66 21.72
C GLU A 90 2.61 3.92 20.61
N THR A 91 3.93 4.09 20.64
CA THR A 91 4.83 3.57 19.58
C THR A 91 5.14 2.08 19.72
N LYS A 92 4.87 1.49 20.89
CA LYS A 92 5.14 0.06 21.19
C LYS A 92 3.88 -0.80 21.26
N TYR A 93 2.71 -0.19 21.33
CA TYR A 93 1.45 -0.92 21.38
C TYR A 93 1.21 -1.69 20.09
N ALA A 94 1.05 -3.01 20.22
CA ALA A 94 0.72 -3.88 19.09
C ALA A 94 -0.80 -3.88 18.88
N PHE A 95 -1.26 -3.29 17.79
CA PHE A 95 -2.65 -3.34 17.35
C PHE A 95 -2.81 -4.27 16.14
N SER A 96 -4.01 -4.80 15.92
CA SER A 96 -4.25 -5.64 14.76
C SER A 96 -4.19 -4.83 13.47
N ILE A 97 -3.43 -5.31 12.50
CA ILE A 97 -3.22 -4.64 11.20
C ILE A 97 -4.50 -4.50 10.38
N GLN A 98 -5.44 -5.42 10.58
CA GLN A 98 -6.74 -5.46 9.91
C GLN A 98 -6.61 -5.32 8.38
N SER A 99 -7.45 -4.52 7.76
CA SER A 99 -7.49 -4.35 6.30
C SER A 99 -6.22 -3.77 5.67
N ILE A 100 -5.26 -3.28 6.45
CA ILE A 100 -3.96 -2.88 5.90
C ILE A 100 -3.20 -4.11 5.38
N SER A 101 -3.42 -5.28 5.95
CA SER A 101 -2.87 -6.57 5.53
C SER A 101 -3.11 -6.86 4.04
N LYS A 102 -4.25 -6.42 3.50
CA LYS A 102 -4.64 -6.63 2.10
C LYS A 102 -3.59 -6.14 1.10
N VAL A 103 -2.93 -5.03 1.41
CA VAL A 103 -1.87 -4.44 0.58
C VAL A 103 -0.69 -5.40 0.43
N TYR A 104 -0.30 -6.05 1.53
CA TYR A 104 0.88 -6.93 1.55
C TYR A 104 0.55 -8.32 1.01
N THR A 105 -0.67 -8.82 1.20
CA THR A 105 -1.14 -10.03 0.50
C THR A 105 -1.24 -9.81 -1.01
N LEU A 106 -1.70 -8.63 -1.45
CA LEU A 106 -1.69 -8.24 -2.86
C LEU A 106 -0.27 -8.23 -3.41
N ALA A 107 0.67 -7.62 -2.69
CA ALA A 107 2.08 -7.57 -3.07
C ALA A 107 2.69 -8.97 -3.20
N LEU A 108 2.40 -9.87 -2.25
CA LEU A 108 2.84 -11.27 -2.31
C LEU A 108 2.27 -12.01 -3.52
N ALA A 109 0.94 -11.91 -3.75
CA ALA A 109 0.30 -12.53 -4.90
C ALA A 109 0.88 -12.00 -6.23
N MET A 110 1.14 -10.67 -6.33
CA MET A 110 1.81 -10.09 -7.50
C MET A 110 3.26 -10.56 -7.64
N ASN A 111 3.99 -10.75 -6.54
CA ASN A 111 5.34 -11.31 -6.58
C ASN A 111 5.36 -12.75 -7.14
N GLU A 112 4.35 -13.56 -6.81
CA GLU A 112 4.25 -14.95 -7.27
C GLU A 112 3.75 -15.06 -8.73
N LEU A 113 2.71 -14.31 -9.07
CA LEU A 113 1.94 -14.50 -10.30
C LEU A 113 2.13 -13.40 -11.35
N GLY A 114 2.70 -12.26 -10.95
CA GLY A 114 2.74 -11.04 -11.75
C GLY A 114 1.46 -10.19 -11.63
N ALA A 115 1.59 -8.87 -11.81
CA ALA A 115 0.49 -7.92 -11.64
C ALA A 115 -0.67 -8.17 -12.61
N GLN A 116 -0.38 -8.52 -13.87
CA GLN A 116 -1.40 -8.76 -14.89
C GLN A 116 -2.32 -9.94 -14.52
N ARG A 117 -1.75 -11.06 -14.06
CA ARG A 117 -2.54 -12.23 -13.66
C ARG A 117 -3.43 -11.92 -12.46
N VAL A 118 -2.92 -11.17 -11.48
CA VAL A 118 -3.71 -10.74 -10.31
C VAL A 118 -4.85 -9.81 -10.75
N PHE A 119 -4.58 -8.86 -11.64
CA PHE A 119 -5.60 -7.97 -12.19
C PHE A 119 -6.73 -8.73 -12.89
N GLU A 120 -6.41 -9.70 -13.75
CA GLU A 120 -7.40 -10.55 -14.44
C GLU A 120 -8.24 -11.40 -13.48
N SER A 121 -7.63 -11.79 -12.35
CA SER A 121 -8.28 -12.63 -11.32
C SER A 121 -9.16 -11.84 -10.37
N VAL A 122 -8.77 -10.60 -10.03
CA VAL A 122 -9.39 -9.84 -8.92
C VAL A 122 -9.95 -8.48 -9.39
N GLY A 123 -9.41 -7.88 -10.47
CA GLY A 123 -9.80 -6.54 -10.88
C GLY A 123 -9.15 -5.43 -10.05
N SER A 124 -9.59 -4.19 -10.28
CA SER A 124 -9.05 -3.01 -9.60
C SER A 124 -10.08 -1.89 -9.36
N GLU A 125 -11.33 -2.08 -9.80
CA GLU A 125 -12.31 -0.99 -9.84
C GLU A 125 -12.85 -0.62 -8.45
N PRO A 126 -13.00 0.67 -8.14
CA PRO A 126 -13.67 1.12 -6.92
C PRO A 126 -15.16 0.74 -6.97
N THR A 127 -15.74 0.38 -5.83
CA THR A 127 -17.12 -0.12 -5.78
C THR A 127 -18.18 0.95 -5.56
N GLY A 128 -17.81 2.07 -4.97
CA GLY A 128 -18.78 3.06 -4.47
C GLY A 128 -19.73 2.50 -3.38
N ARG A 129 -19.38 1.33 -2.80
CA ARG A 129 -20.16 0.62 -1.78
C ARG A 129 -19.27 0.28 -0.58
N ALA A 130 -19.89 -0.09 0.54
CA ALA A 130 -19.17 -0.55 1.73
C ALA A 130 -18.23 -1.72 1.40
N PHE A 131 -17.10 -1.78 2.08
CA PHE A 131 -15.99 -2.72 1.82
C PHE A 131 -16.35 -4.22 1.95
N ASN A 132 -17.47 -4.54 2.60
CA ASN A 132 -18.00 -5.88 2.81
C ASN A 132 -19.30 -6.15 2.04
N SER A 133 -19.65 -5.33 1.05
CA SER A 133 -20.92 -5.42 0.32
C SER A 133 -20.98 -6.66 -0.57
N PRO A 134 -21.94 -7.59 -0.35
CA PRO A 134 -22.17 -8.70 -1.27
C PRO A 134 -22.77 -8.23 -2.61
N VAL A 135 -23.50 -7.11 -2.61
CA VAL A 135 -24.09 -6.52 -3.80
C VAL A 135 -23.01 -6.07 -4.78
N ALA A 136 -21.88 -5.55 -4.29
CA ALA A 136 -20.75 -5.23 -5.15
C ALA A 136 -20.23 -6.46 -5.92
N VAL A 137 -20.20 -7.65 -5.29
CA VAL A 137 -19.79 -8.90 -5.94
C VAL A 137 -20.76 -9.32 -7.04
N VAL A 138 -22.06 -9.10 -6.83
CA VAL A 138 -23.09 -9.46 -7.82
C VAL A 138 -23.10 -8.51 -9.01
N ASP A 139 -23.00 -7.19 -8.74
CA ASP A 139 -23.21 -6.14 -9.76
C ASP A 139 -21.96 -5.90 -10.62
N MET A 140 -20.75 -6.11 -10.06
CA MET A 140 -19.53 -5.79 -10.81
C MET A 140 -19.10 -6.91 -11.76
N PRO A 141 -18.66 -6.58 -12.99
CA PRO A 141 -18.27 -7.58 -13.99
C PRO A 141 -17.15 -8.53 -13.51
N THR A 142 -16.27 -8.07 -12.63
CA THR A 142 -15.18 -8.88 -12.07
C THR A 142 -15.65 -9.85 -11.00
N HIS A 143 -16.81 -9.62 -10.38
CA HIS A 143 -17.36 -10.36 -9.24
C HIS A 143 -16.44 -10.44 -8.01
N THR A 144 -15.45 -9.54 -7.95
CA THR A 144 -14.45 -9.41 -6.87
C THR A 144 -14.25 -7.96 -6.46
N ALA A 145 -14.54 -7.05 -7.37
CA ALA A 145 -14.30 -5.61 -7.31
C ALA A 145 -12.80 -5.25 -7.39
N ASN A 146 -12.10 -5.22 -6.26
CA ASN A 146 -10.69 -4.92 -6.17
C ASN A 146 -10.07 -5.59 -4.93
N PRO A 147 -8.73 -5.71 -4.85
CA PRO A 147 -8.06 -6.44 -3.76
C PRO A 147 -8.13 -5.76 -2.38
N LEU A 148 -8.66 -4.54 -2.28
CA LEU A 148 -8.69 -3.78 -1.02
C LEU A 148 -10.08 -3.76 -0.34
N VAL A 149 -11.09 -4.38 -0.96
CA VAL A 149 -12.38 -4.73 -0.32
C VAL A 149 -12.39 -6.21 0.07
N ASN A 150 -13.31 -6.64 0.95
CA ASN A 150 -13.25 -7.98 1.53
C ASN A 150 -13.32 -9.09 0.48
N ALA A 151 -14.25 -9.02 -0.47
CA ALA A 151 -14.38 -10.03 -1.51
C ALA A 151 -13.08 -10.20 -2.33
N GLY A 152 -12.54 -9.11 -2.85
CA GLY A 152 -11.29 -9.14 -3.62
C GLY A 152 -10.08 -9.54 -2.78
N ALA A 153 -10.04 -9.17 -1.48
CA ALA A 153 -8.96 -9.59 -0.58
C ALA A 153 -9.00 -11.09 -0.29
N ILE A 154 -10.19 -11.68 -0.10
CA ILE A 154 -10.35 -13.13 0.07
C ILE A 154 -9.95 -13.85 -1.23
N ALA A 155 -10.37 -13.33 -2.39
CA ALA A 155 -9.93 -13.84 -3.70
C ALA A 155 -8.40 -13.77 -3.86
N THR A 156 -7.77 -12.64 -3.48
CA THR A 156 -6.31 -12.46 -3.51
C THR A 156 -5.60 -13.43 -2.56
N THR A 157 -6.12 -13.62 -1.34
CA THR A 157 -5.59 -14.60 -0.38
C THR A 157 -5.64 -16.02 -0.94
N SER A 158 -6.72 -16.36 -1.67
CA SER A 158 -6.86 -17.67 -2.30
C SER A 158 -5.84 -17.94 -3.42
N LEU A 159 -5.32 -16.89 -4.06
CA LEU A 159 -4.29 -16.96 -5.10
C LEU A 159 -2.89 -17.29 -4.57
N VAL A 160 -2.58 -16.90 -3.32
CA VAL A 160 -1.25 -17.16 -2.74
C VAL A 160 -0.98 -18.67 -2.74
N SER A 161 0.19 -19.06 -3.23
CA SER A 161 0.59 -20.46 -3.32
C SER A 161 0.91 -21.06 -1.94
N GLY A 162 0.69 -22.36 -1.79
CA GLY A 162 1.05 -23.13 -0.60
C GLY A 162 0.65 -24.59 -0.76
N THR A 163 1.40 -25.50 -0.13
CA THR A 163 1.13 -26.94 -0.17
C THR A 163 -0.06 -27.33 0.72
N ASN A 164 -0.33 -26.52 1.74
CA ASN A 164 -1.44 -26.63 2.67
C ASN A 164 -1.74 -25.26 3.30
N ALA A 165 -2.74 -25.18 4.19
CA ALA A 165 -3.15 -23.96 4.85
C ALA A 165 -2.04 -23.34 5.71
N ASP A 166 -1.30 -24.14 6.45
CA ASP A 166 -0.22 -23.68 7.34
C ASP A 166 0.96 -23.13 6.54
N ASP A 167 1.34 -23.78 5.45
CA ASP A 167 2.40 -23.31 4.56
C ASP A 167 2.02 -21.95 3.94
N LYS A 168 0.79 -21.81 3.44
CA LYS A 168 0.28 -20.55 2.92
C LYS A 168 0.28 -19.46 4.00
N TRP A 169 -0.22 -19.77 5.20
CA TRP A 169 -0.25 -18.83 6.32
C TRP A 169 1.16 -18.36 6.73
N ASN A 170 2.08 -19.31 6.91
CA ASN A 170 3.46 -19.01 7.31
C ASN A 170 4.16 -18.13 6.28
N LYS A 171 3.93 -18.38 4.99
CA LYS A 171 4.47 -17.57 3.90
C LYS A 171 3.93 -16.11 3.97
N ILE A 172 2.64 -15.92 4.21
CA ILE A 172 2.03 -14.59 4.35
C ILE A 172 2.63 -13.86 5.56
N LEU A 173 2.71 -14.52 6.70
CA LEU A 173 3.25 -13.93 7.93
C LEU A 173 4.74 -13.56 7.78
N ASP A 174 5.54 -14.43 7.17
CA ASP A 174 6.96 -14.17 6.88
C ASP A 174 7.11 -12.96 5.95
N PHE A 175 6.29 -12.88 4.91
CA PHE A 175 6.31 -11.74 3.98
C PHE A 175 5.97 -10.41 4.66
N TYR A 176 5.01 -10.41 5.59
CA TYR A 176 4.69 -9.21 6.39
C TYR A 176 5.86 -8.83 7.31
N GLY A 177 6.49 -9.83 7.95
CA GLY A 177 7.69 -9.62 8.75
C GLY A 177 8.84 -9.02 7.95
N LYS A 178 9.10 -9.51 6.73
CA LYS A 178 10.08 -8.92 5.81
C LYS A 178 9.76 -7.48 5.45
N ALA A 179 8.49 -7.15 5.19
CA ALA A 179 8.08 -5.78 4.93
C ALA A 179 8.23 -4.86 6.15
N ALA A 180 7.99 -5.38 7.36
CA ALA A 180 8.19 -4.67 8.63
C ALA A 180 9.68 -4.58 9.05
N GLY A 181 10.54 -5.42 8.47
CA GLY A 181 11.94 -5.54 8.84
C GLY A 181 12.19 -6.27 10.17
N GLU A 182 11.19 -6.96 10.69
CA GLU A 182 11.24 -7.76 11.90
C GLU A 182 10.08 -8.76 11.97
N LYS A 183 10.22 -9.78 12.81
CA LYS A 183 9.19 -10.82 12.95
C LYS A 183 7.90 -10.23 13.54
N LEU A 184 6.78 -10.55 12.90
CA LEU A 184 5.44 -10.24 13.39
C LEU A 184 4.75 -11.48 13.95
N THR A 185 3.72 -11.29 14.78
CA THR A 185 2.96 -12.37 15.41
C THR A 185 1.46 -12.14 15.27
N LEU A 186 0.70 -13.22 15.35
CA LEU A 186 -0.75 -13.18 15.44
C LEU A 186 -1.16 -12.66 16.83
N ILE A 187 -2.22 -11.85 16.90
CA ILE A 187 -2.92 -11.54 18.15
C ILE A 187 -4.07 -12.53 18.26
N ASP A 188 -3.87 -13.60 19.02
CA ASP A 188 -4.81 -14.72 19.11
C ASP A 188 -6.22 -14.31 19.56
N GLU A 189 -6.32 -13.35 20.47
CA GLU A 189 -7.60 -12.84 20.98
C GLU A 189 -8.39 -12.11 19.88
N VAL A 190 -7.70 -11.34 19.03
CA VAL A 190 -8.33 -10.69 17.87
C VAL A 190 -8.80 -11.73 16.87
N TYR A 191 -7.93 -12.71 16.54
CA TYR A 191 -8.27 -13.78 15.62
C TYR A 191 -9.49 -14.58 16.09
N LYS A 192 -9.53 -15.00 17.34
CA LYS A 192 -10.67 -15.73 17.91
C LYS A 192 -11.96 -14.90 17.88
N SER A 193 -11.87 -13.61 18.24
CA SER A 193 -12.99 -12.69 18.23
C SER A 193 -13.55 -12.48 16.83
N GLU A 194 -12.70 -12.27 15.82
CA GLU A 194 -13.11 -12.05 14.44
C GLU A 194 -13.60 -13.35 13.78
N ALA A 195 -12.93 -14.48 14.02
CA ALA A 195 -13.34 -15.79 13.50
C ALA A 195 -14.75 -16.22 13.98
N ALA A 196 -15.13 -15.82 15.19
CA ALA A 196 -16.47 -16.08 15.74
C ALA A 196 -17.58 -15.24 15.09
N THR A 197 -17.25 -14.13 14.43
CA THR A 197 -18.21 -13.16 13.87
C THR A 197 -18.07 -12.97 12.35
N ASN A 198 -17.36 -13.85 11.65
CA ASN A 198 -17.00 -13.65 10.24
C ASN A 198 -17.96 -14.30 9.21
N ASP A 199 -19.22 -14.54 9.57
CA ASP A 199 -20.20 -15.19 8.67
C ASP A 199 -20.41 -14.38 7.38
N GLY A 200 -20.31 -13.06 7.44
CA GLY A 200 -20.33 -12.21 6.24
C GLY A 200 -19.21 -12.54 5.25
N ASN A 201 -17.97 -12.77 5.73
CA ASN A 201 -16.84 -13.16 4.90
C ASN A 201 -16.99 -14.59 4.34
N LYS A 202 -17.57 -15.51 5.12
CA LYS A 202 -17.91 -16.87 4.64
C LYS A 202 -18.94 -16.80 3.52
N ALA A 203 -19.99 -15.96 3.67
CA ALA A 203 -20.99 -15.75 2.62
C ALA A 203 -20.36 -15.16 1.35
N LEU A 204 -19.45 -14.15 1.48
CA LEU A 204 -18.70 -13.60 0.36
C LEU A 204 -17.85 -14.68 -0.33
N SER A 205 -17.19 -15.57 0.41
CA SER A 205 -16.36 -16.63 -0.18
C SER A 205 -17.18 -17.64 -0.99
N MET A 206 -18.39 -17.95 -0.54
CA MET A 206 -19.32 -18.81 -1.29
C MET A 206 -19.88 -18.12 -2.53
N LEU A 207 -20.09 -16.80 -2.48
CA LEU A 207 -20.48 -16.01 -3.63
C LEU A 207 -19.36 -15.96 -4.67
N LEU A 208 -18.12 -15.74 -4.23
CA LEU A 208 -16.90 -15.82 -5.08
C LEU A 208 -16.78 -17.21 -5.74
N LYS A 209 -17.05 -18.29 -4.99
CA LYS A 209 -17.07 -19.66 -5.54
C LYS A 209 -18.10 -19.82 -6.66
N LYS A 210 -19.31 -19.26 -6.49
CA LYS A 210 -20.37 -19.29 -7.53
C LYS A 210 -19.92 -18.65 -8.84
N TYR A 211 -19.07 -17.63 -8.77
CA TYR A 211 -18.57 -16.87 -9.93
C TYR A 211 -17.17 -17.31 -10.39
N ASP A 212 -16.64 -18.43 -9.88
CA ASP A 212 -15.29 -18.94 -10.19
C ASP A 212 -14.19 -17.91 -9.91
N ARG A 213 -14.36 -17.14 -8.82
CA ARG A 213 -13.44 -16.06 -8.37
C ARG A 213 -12.73 -16.37 -7.07
N ILE A 214 -12.68 -17.64 -6.66
CA ILE A 214 -11.86 -18.12 -5.56
C ILE A 214 -11.03 -19.32 -6.03
N TYR A 215 -9.74 -19.32 -5.71
CA TYR A 215 -8.72 -20.16 -6.35
C TYR A 215 -8.17 -21.25 -5.42
N SER A 216 -8.68 -21.34 -4.20
CA SER A 216 -8.44 -22.42 -3.23
C SER A 216 -9.71 -22.62 -2.39
N ASP A 217 -9.70 -23.56 -1.44
CA ASP A 217 -10.88 -23.81 -0.60
C ASP A 217 -11.43 -22.51 0.02
N PRO A 218 -12.73 -22.22 -0.12
CA PRO A 218 -13.32 -20.96 0.31
C PRO A 218 -13.16 -20.68 1.80
N PHE A 219 -13.42 -21.69 2.65
CA PHE A 219 -13.39 -21.50 4.11
C PHE A 219 -11.96 -21.42 4.63
N THR A 220 -11.05 -22.20 4.07
CA THR A 220 -9.61 -22.07 4.34
C THR A 220 -9.11 -20.68 3.94
N SER A 221 -9.56 -20.15 2.80
CA SER A 221 -9.19 -18.80 2.35
C SER A 221 -9.70 -17.73 3.30
N VAL A 222 -10.92 -17.87 3.85
CA VAL A 222 -11.47 -16.96 4.86
C VAL A 222 -10.70 -17.08 6.17
N ASP A 223 -10.33 -18.27 6.61
CA ASP A 223 -9.55 -18.47 7.84
C ASP A 223 -8.18 -17.77 7.74
N ILE A 224 -7.46 -17.99 6.66
CA ILE A 224 -6.17 -17.34 6.41
C ILE A 224 -6.34 -15.80 6.29
N TYR A 225 -7.39 -15.35 5.63
CA TYR A 225 -7.74 -13.93 5.56
C TYR A 225 -7.99 -13.32 6.94
N THR A 226 -8.69 -14.04 7.84
CA THR A 226 -8.93 -13.60 9.22
C THR A 226 -7.63 -13.57 10.02
N LYS A 227 -6.76 -14.58 9.88
CA LYS A 227 -5.43 -14.59 10.51
C LYS A 227 -4.59 -13.40 10.08
N GLN A 228 -4.51 -13.08 8.78
CA GLN A 228 -3.72 -11.95 8.31
C GLN A 228 -4.27 -10.59 8.80
N CYS A 229 -5.59 -10.43 8.96
CA CYS A 229 -6.19 -9.25 9.59
C CYS A 229 -5.79 -9.10 11.06
N SER A 230 -5.56 -10.21 11.74
CA SER A 230 -5.24 -10.30 13.18
C SER A 230 -3.74 -10.23 13.50
N VAL A 231 -2.87 -10.01 12.50
CA VAL A 231 -1.43 -9.81 12.75
C VAL A 231 -1.21 -8.53 13.55
N GLY A 232 -0.42 -8.61 14.62
CA GLY A 232 -0.04 -7.49 15.46
C GLY A 232 1.07 -6.65 14.82
N VAL A 233 0.85 -5.34 14.76
CA VAL A 233 1.87 -4.36 14.35
C VAL A 233 1.83 -3.17 15.29
N ASN A 234 2.97 -2.57 15.57
CA ASN A 234 3.00 -1.23 16.16
C ASN A 234 3.14 -0.16 15.06
N VAL A 235 2.96 1.10 15.45
CA VAL A 235 2.93 2.21 14.49
C VAL A 235 4.27 2.40 13.73
N VAL A 236 5.40 2.05 14.36
CA VAL A 236 6.73 2.15 13.73
C VAL A 236 6.94 1.03 12.71
N GLN A 237 6.54 -0.21 13.07
CA GLN A 237 6.53 -1.34 12.14
C GLN A 237 5.65 -1.04 10.92
N LEU A 238 4.46 -0.51 11.15
CA LEU A 238 3.54 -0.13 10.07
C LEU A 238 4.13 0.97 9.18
N ALA A 239 4.77 2.00 9.75
CA ALA A 239 5.46 3.04 8.98
C ALA A 239 6.62 2.45 8.14
N ARG A 240 7.36 1.47 8.69
CA ARG A 240 8.44 0.78 7.97
C ARG A 240 7.90 -0.07 6.82
N MET A 241 6.79 -0.78 7.04
CA MET A 241 6.08 -1.49 5.97
C MET A 241 5.70 -0.54 4.83
N GLY A 242 5.15 0.65 5.14
CA GLY A 242 4.86 1.68 4.15
C GLY A 242 6.11 2.26 3.48
N ALA A 243 7.20 2.44 4.22
CA ALA A 243 8.48 2.89 3.67
C ALA A 243 9.11 1.86 2.72
N THR A 244 8.86 0.56 2.93
CA THR A 244 9.23 -0.50 1.98
C THR A 244 8.53 -0.28 0.63
N LEU A 245 7.24 0.06 0.62
CA LEU A 245 6.53 0.44 -0.61
C LEU A 245 7.10 1.71 -1.24
N ALA A 246 7.37 2.73 -0.41
CA ALA A 246 7.94 4.00 -0.88
C ALA A 246 9.32 3.86 -1.50
N ASN A 247 10.09 2.84 -1.09
CA ASN A 247 11.46 2.54 -1.52
C ASN A 247 11.51 1.45 -2.61
N ASN A 248 10.57 1.47 -3.54
CA ASN A 248 10.47 0.49 -4.63
C ASN A 248 10.50 -0.98 -4.15
N GLY A 249 9.87 -1.26 -3.02
CA GLY A 249 9.77 -2.60 -2.46
C GLY A 249 10.99 -3.08 -1.68
N LYS A 250 12.00 -2.25 -1.52
CA LYS A 250 13.20 -2.53 -0.72
C LYS A 250 13.00 -2.05 0.71
N ASN A 251 13.10 -2.94 1.68
CA ASN A 251 12.99 -2.56 3.10
C ASN A 251 14.15 -1.64 3.50
N PRO A 252 13.89 -0.43 4.03
CA PRO A 252 14.95 0.52 4.34
C PRO A 252 15.84 0.10 5.51
N THR A 253 15.35 -0.79 6.40
CA THR A 253 16.10 -1.25 7.58
C THR A 253 17.00 -2.44 7.26
N THR A 254 16.46 -3.44 6.53
CA THR A 254 17.20 -4.68 6.25
C THR A 254 17.93 -4.64 4.92
N GLY A 255 17.54 -3.75 4.00
CA GLY A 255 18.04 -3.71 2.64
C GLY A 255 17.51 -4.83 1.74
N GLU A 256 16.62 -5.70 2.23
CA GLU A 256 16.02 -6.79 1.46
C GLU A 256 15.03 -6.26 0.42
N GLN A 257 15.08 -6.80 -0.81
CA GLN A 257 14.07 -6.55 -1.83
C GLN A 257 12.87 -7.46 -1.57
N VAL A 258 11.87 -6.95 -0.85
CA VAL A 258 10.68 -7.70 -0.41
C VAL A 258 9.62 -7.78 -1.51
N ILE A 259 9.39 -6.66 -2.18
CA ILE A 259 8.37 -6.53 -3.24
C ILE A 259 9.10 -6.20 -4.55
N LYS A 260 8.76 -6.91 -5.63
CA LYS A 260 9.33 -6.64 -6.95
C LYS A 260 9.01 -5.20 -7.38
N PRO A 261 10.00 -4.40 -7.83
CA PRO A 261 9.80 -2.99 -8.16
C PRO A 261 8.69 -2.73 -9.18
N GLU A 262 8.55 -3.63 -10.17
CA GLU A 262 7.53 -3.55 -11.21
C GLU A 262 6.08 -3.64 -10.67
N ASN A 263 5.88 -4.20 -9.46
CA ASN A 263 4.56 -4.31 -8.83
C ASN A 263 4.15 -3.04 -8.07
N ILE A 264 5.10 -2.20 -7.67
CA ILE A 264 4.85 -1.02 -6.83
C ILE A 264 3.82 -0.05 -7.43
N PRO A 265 3.87 0.31 -8.72
CA PRO A 265 2.88 1.23 -9.29
C PRO A 265 1.44 0.71 -9.17
N TYR A 266 1.21 -0.59 -9.36
CA TYR A 266 -0.12 -1.21 -9.29
C TYR A 266 -0.65 -1.27 -7.85
N ILE A 267 0.24 -1.54 -6.88
CA ILE A 267 -0.10 -1.54 -5.46
C ILE A 267 -0.49 -0.13 -5.00
N LEU A 268 0.34 0.88 -5.32
CA LEU A 268 0.09 2.25 -4.92
C LEU A 268 -1.16 2.84 -5.60
N SER A 269 -1.41 2.52 -6.87
CA SER A 269 -2.64 2.94 -7.55
C SER A 269 -3.88 2.33 -6.90
N SER A 270 -3.84 1.03 -6.53
CA SER A 270 -4.93 0.38 -5.80
C SER A 270 -5.17 1.05 -4.44
N MET A 271 -4.10 1.41 -3.70
CA MET A 271 -4.20 2.14 -2.44
C MET A 271 -4.81 3.53 -2.62
N MET A 272 -4.49 4.25 -3.70
CA MET A 272 -5.08 5.56 -4.00
C MET A 272 -6.58 5.44 -4.26
N MET A 273 -6.99 4.44 -5.04
CA MET A 273 -8.37 4.29 -5.53
C MET A 273 -9.33 3.71 -4.49
N ALA A 274 -8.89 2.79 -3.64
CA ALA A 274 -9.76 2.02 -2.76
C ALA A 274 -9.22 1.83 -1.33
N GLY A 275 -8.14 2.53 -0.97
CA GLY A 275 -7.44 2.26 0.29
C GLY A 275 -8.17 2.73 1.54
N LEU A 276 -9.04 3.74 1.44
CA LEU A 276 -9.88 4.24 2.53
C LEU A 276 -11.38 3.93 2.29
N TYR A 277 -11.65 2.76 1.70
CA TYR A 277 -13.02 2.30 1.42
C TYR A 277 -13.79 3.33 0.56
N ASP A 278 -15.04 3.61 0.88
CA ASP A 278 -15.87 4.64 0.25
C ASP A 278 -15.40 6.09 0.53
N GLY A 279 -14.49 6.28 1.50
CA GLY A 279 -13.80 7.56 1.76
C GLY A 279 -12.60 7.87 0.83
N SER A 280 -12.21 6.96 -0.07
CA SER A 280 -10.98 7.09 -0.88
C SER A 280 -10.96 8.32 -1.80
N GLY A 281 -12.10 8.70 -2.37
CA GLY A 281 -12.20 9.90 -3.21
C GLY A 281 -11.94 11.19 -2.43
N GLY A 282 -12.56 11.32 -1.24
CA GLY A 282 -12.32 12.46 -0.34
C GLY A 282 -10.88 12.52 0.16
N TRP A 283 -10.27 11.35 0.41
CA TRP A 283 -8.86 11.24 0.78
C TRP A 283 -7.93 11.70 -0.35
N ALA A 284 -8.14 11.22 -1.57
CA ALA A 284 -7.36 11.65 -2.74
C ALA A 284 -7.43 13.16 -2.94
N TRP A 285 -8.63 13.76 -2.77
CA TRP A 285 -8.84 15.20 -2.87
C TRP A 285 -8.08 16.00 -1.80
N LYS A 286 -8.13 15.55 -0.53
CA LYS A 286 -7.56 16.31 0.60
C LYS A 286 -6.07 16.07 0.81
N VAL A 287 -5.62 14.82 0.65
CA VAL A 287 -4.28 14.38 1.03
C VAL A 287 -3.42 14.04 -0.17
N GLY A 288 -4.00 13.40 -1.19
CA GLY A 288 -3.30 13.05 -2.44
C GLY A 288 -2.16 12.06 -2.26
N LEU A 289 -2.27 11.11 -1.32
CA LEU A 289 -1.29 10.04 -1.07
C LEU A 289 -1.94 8.66 -1.15
N PRO A 290 -1.28 7.65 -1.75
CA PRO A 290 -1.69 6.27 -1.61
C PRO A 290 -1.72 5.88 -0.13
N ALA A 291 -2.84 5.35 0.35
CA ALA A 291 -2.96 4.99 1.76
C ALA A 291 -3.84 3.76 1.95
N LYS A 292 -3.74 3.10 3.10
CA LYS A 292 -4.65 2.04 3.52
C LYS A 292 -5.00 2.15 4.98
N SER A 293 -6.29 2.07 5.26
CA SER A 293 -6.86 2.03 6.61
C SER A 293 -7.18 0.60 7.04
N GLY A 294 -7.23 0.40 8.36
CA GLY A 294 -7.72 -0.81 8.99
C GLY A 294 -8.61 -0.48 10.18
N VAL A 295 -9.68 -1.23 10.35
CA VAL A 295 -10.67 -1.00 11.42
C VAL A 295 -10.12 -1.20 12.83
N GLY A 296 -8.88 -1.68 12.97
CA GLY A 296 -8.12 -1.66 14.22
C GLY A 296 -7.66 -0.26 14.64
N GLY A 297 -7.88 0.76 13.80
CA GLY A 297 -7.49 2.15 14.08
C GLY A 297 -6.20 2.61 13.39
N GLY A 298 -5.55 1.74 12.61
CA GLY A 298 -4.35 2.07 11.85
C GLY A 298 -4.64 2.69 10.49
N ILE A 299 -3.80 3.67 10.07
CA ILE A 299 -3.70 4.13 8.67
C ILE A 299 -2.22 4.25 8.33
N VAL A 300 -1.83 3.75 7.15
CA VAL A 300 -0.53 4.00 6.55
C VAL A 300 -0.69 4.74 5.24
N ALA A 301 0.03 5.85 5.07
CA ALA A 301 0.11 6.61 3.83
C ALA A 301 1.54 6.57 3.28
N VAL A 302 1.67 6.28 1.99
CA VAL A 302 2.96 6.11 1.31
C VAL A 302 3.31 7.39 0.58
N VAL A 303 4.52 7.88 0.78
CA VAL A 303 5.12 9.00 0.05
C VAL A 303 6.21 8.44 -0.87
N PRO A 304 5.91 8.15 -2.15
CA PRO A 304 6.83 7.47 -3.05
C PRO A 304 8.20 8.16 -3.11
N GLY A 305 9.28 7.39 -2.97
CA GLY A 305 10.65 7.86 -2.95
C GLY A 305 11.09 8.62 -1.69
N LYS A 306 10.18 8.87 -0.72
CA LYS A 306 10.51 9.61 0.50
C LYS A 306 10.32 8.79 1.77
N GLY A 307 9.23 8.03 1.90
CA GLY A 307 8.93 7.25 3.10
C GLY A 307 7.44 7.01 3.29
N ALA A 308 7.02 6.79 4.54
CA ALA A 308 5.61 6.60 4.88
C ALA A 308 5.27 7.22 6.23
N ILE A 309 4.00 7.58 6.37
CA ILE A 309 3.38 8.09 7.59
C ILE A 309 2.42 7.00 8.07
N ALA A 310 2.59 6.52 9.30
CA ALA A 310 1.63 5.62 9.95
C ALA A 310 1.08 6.27 11.22
N VAL A 311 -0.21 6.09 11.43
CA VAL A 311 -0.89 6.60 12.62
C VAL A 311 -1.83 5.52 13.14
N PHE A 312 -1.88 5.38 14.45
CA PHE A 312 -2.80 4.51 15.16
C PHE A 312 -3.65 5.34 16.11
N SER A 313 -4.97 5.22 15.99
CA SER A 313 -5.96 5.69 16.96
C SER A 313 -7.27 4.94 16.74
N PRO A 314 -7.89 4.31 17.78
CA PRO A 314 -8.98 3.34 17.59
C PRO A 314 -10.28 3.90 17.05
N ARG A 315 -10.59 5.19 17.28
CA ARG A 315 -11.88 5.79 16.92
C ARG A 315 -12.02 6.00 15.42
N LEU A 316 -13.07 5.43 14.82
CA LEU A 316 -13.37 5.41 13.40
C LEU A 316 -14.51 6.34 13.04
N ASP A 317 -14.54 6.79 11.77
CA ASP A 317 -15.71 7.38 11.13
C ASP A 317 -16.69 6.31 10.62
N ASP A 318 -17.79 6.73 10.01
CA ASP A 318 -18.84 5.82 9.50
C ASP A 318 -18.34 4.92 8.35
N ALA A 319 -17.30 5.33 7.63
CA ALA A 319 -16.67 4.53 6.59
C ALA A 319 -15.69 3.47 7.14
N GLY A 320 -15.35 3.54 8.44
CA GLY A 320 -14.42 2.62 9.11
C GLY A 320 -12.97 3.09 9.12
N ASN A 321 -12.70 4.37 8.88
CA ASN A 321 -11.36 4.95 8.90
C ASN A 321 -11.11 5.72 10.19
N SER A 322 -9.92 5.58 10.80
CA SER A 322 -9.56 6.33 11.99
C SER A 322 -9.62 7.84 11.76
N VAL A 323 -10.52 8.53 12.49
CA VAL A 323 -10.74 9.99 12.36
C VAL A 323 -9.48 10.76 12.66
N LYS A 324 -8.87 10.48 13.83
CA LYS A 324 -7.65 11.16 14.26
C LYS A 324 -6.49 10.88 13.31
N ALA A 325 -6.33 9.64 12.85
CA ALA A 325 -5.26 9.25 11.94
C ALA A 325 -5.37 10.00 10.60
N GLN A 326 -6.57 10.14 10.04
CA GLN A 326 -6.79 10.92 8.81
C GLN A 326 -6.31 12.38 8.98
N ARG A 327 -6.74 13.05 10.06
CA ARG A 327 -6.38 14.45 10.35
C ARG A 327 -4.88 14.65 10.55
N VAL A 328 -4.23 13.72 11.24
CA VAL A 328 -2.78 13.75 11.48
C VAL A 328 -2.01 13.61 10.17
N ILE A 329 -2.37 12.61 9.35
CA ILE A 329 -1.68 12.37 8.07
C ILE A 329 -1.91 13.56 7.11
N GLU A 330 -3.13 14.08 7.04
CA GLU A 330 -3.44 15.30 6.26
C GLU A 330 -2.53 16.46 6.69
N TYR A 331 -2.43 16.73 7.98
CA TYR A 331 -1.58 17.80 8.52
C TYR A 331 -0.10 17.60 8.16
N VAL A 332 0.44 16.40 8.38
CA VAL A 332 1.83 16.08 8.06
C VAL A 332 2.10 16.19 6.56
N ALA A 333 1.19 15.68 5.72
CA ALA A 333 1.32 15.74 4.28
C ALA A 333 1.32 17.18 3.75
N GLN A 334 0.46 18.03 4.30
CA GLN A 334 0.40 19.45 3.94
C GLN A 334 1.67 20.19 4.36
N LYS A 335 2.11 20.04 5.61
CA LYS A 335 3.31 20.70 6.15
C LYS A 335 4.60 20.32 5.41
N LEU A 336 4.69 19.07 4.97
CA LEU A 336 5.88 18.53 4.28
C LEU A 336 5.75 18.58 2.74
N ASN A 337 4.66 19.12 2.21
CA ASN A 337 4.36 19.17 0.78
C ASN A 337 4.47 17.79 0.11
N TYR A 338 3.71 16.81 0.65
CA TYR A 338 3.76 15.43 0.19
C TYR A 338 2.63 15.03 -0.77
N ASN A 339 1.67 15.92 -1.05
CA ASN A 339 0.60 15.64 -2.00
C ASN A 339 1.18 15.37 -3.40
N LEU A 340 0.91 14.20 -3.99
CA LEU A 340 1.47 13.79 -5.29
C LEU A 340 0.99 14.66 -6.46
N PHE A 341 -0.12 15.34 -6.32
CA PHE A 341 -0.71 16.19 -7.35
C PHE A 341 -0.28 17.65 -7.23
N SER A 342 0.47 18.02 -6.19
CA SER A 342 0.99 19.37 -6.05
C SER A 342 2.20 19.61 -6.96
N PRO A 343 2.31 20.78 -7.62
CA PRO A 343 3.49 21.13 -8.41
C PRO A 343 4.78 21.01 -7.57
N GLY A 344 5.78 20.34 -8.11
CA GLY A 344 7.08 20.13 -7.44
C GLY A 344 7.14 19.01 -6.41
N SER A 345 6.01 18.34 -6.09
CA SER A 345 6.00 17.21 -5.14
C SER A 345 6.70 15.96 -5.69
N VAL A 346 6.69 15.77 -7.00
CA VAL A 346 7.20 14.57 -7.71
C VAL A 346 8.48 14.88 -8.53
N GLY A 347 9.21 15.95 -8.20
CA GLY A 347 10.42 16.33 -8.95
C GLY A 347 10.16 16.84 -10.38
N LEU A 348 8.93 17.06 -10.75
CA LEU A 348 8.57 17.79 -11.95
C LEU A 348 8.85 19.28 -11.69
N LYS A 349 9.98 19.78 -12.19
CA LYS A 349 10.19 21.22 -12.26
C LYS A 349 9.16 21.81 -13.25
N PRO A 350 8.60 23.00 -12.95
CA PRO A 350 7.73 23.69 -13.87
C PRO A 350 8.45 24.00 -15.18
#